data_ac8172f51c478f66f15fab8515fd3930
#
_entry.id   ac8172f51c478f66f15fab8515fd3930
#
_cell.length_a   1.000
_cell.length_b   1.000
_cell.length_c   1.000
_cell.angle_alpha   90.00
_cell.angle_beta   90.00
_cell.angle_gamma   90.00
#
_symmetry.space_group_name_H-M   'P 1'
#
loop_
_entity.id
_entity.type
_entity.pdbx_description
1 polymer ?
#
loop_
_entity_poly.entity_id
_entity_poly.type
_entity_poly.pdbx_seq_one_letter_code
_entity_poly.pdbx_strand_id
1 'polypeptide(L)'
;MTTRTRTPQPAPRRTRSAAGVLVALGLAAGLAACGDDTTEDTATDPAPSSSTPAEPESTEPAPEPTEEPTSEPSGPNVRTVEATGSAGIAEATVVGATEGGGSVSTIAFALDTEQAVADFAVELRSGLGESVSATVADLAAESPDATPYGAVAHIGCDAPTSVAIEAGEAGFEVVPVLPKSTVQCLAPVTYVVLFAAPNA
;
A
#
# COMPACT_ATOMS: atom_id res chain seq x y z
N MET A 1 52.80 35.02 -11.45
CA MET A 1 52.31 33.70 -11.95
C MET A 1 52.94 32.62 -11.12
N THR A 2 52.17 32.08 -10.14
CA THR A 2 52.70 31.08 -9.20
C THR A 2 51.91 29.77 -9.43
N THR A 3 52.55 28.81 -10.05
CA THR A 3 52.00 27.48 -10.40
C THR A 3 52.03 26.61 -9.16
N ARG A 4 50.84 26.30 -8.59
CA ARG A 4 50.70 25.33 -7.50
C ARG A 4 50.58 23.91 -8.08
N THR A 5 51.60 23.09 -7.86
CA THR A 5 51.63 21.70 -8.14
C THR A 5 50.74 20.92 -7.14
N ARG A 6 49.72 20.24 -7.60
CA ARG A 6 48.80 19.44 -6.82
C ARG A 6 49.33 18.02 -6.70
N THR A 7 49.70 17.59 -5.52
CA THR A 7 50.13 16.23 -5.21
C THR A 7 48.92 15.27 -5.20
N PRO A 8 48.97 14.14 -5.87
CA PRO A 8 47.91 13.14 -5.86
C PRO A 8 47.89 12.39 -4.53
N GLN A 9 46.69 12.32 -3.93
CA GLN A 9 46.40 11.59 -2.68
C GLN A 9 46.15 10.11 -3.00
N PRO A 10 46.76 9.14 -2.26
CA PRO A 10 46.56 7.72 -2.48
C PRO A 10 45.16 7.28 -1.98
N ALA A 11 44.51 6.44 -2.77
CA ALA A 11 43.21 5.88 -2.49
C ALA A 11 43.22 4.87 -1.31
N PRO A 12 42.18 4.80 -0.45
CA PRO A 12 42.11 3.82 0.62
C PRO A 12 41.82 2.40 0.07
N ARG A 13 42.64 1.46 0.51
CA ARG A 13 42.47 0.02 0.23
C ARG A 13 41.28 -0.50 1.07
N ARG A 14 40.21 -0.94 0.39
CA ARG A 14 39.11 -1.68 1.01
C ARG A 14 39.56 -3.11 1.32
N THR A 15 39.72 -3.44 2.57
CA THR A 15 39.84 -4.82 3.07
C THR A 15 38.47 -5.50 3.05
N ARG A 16 38.33 -6.52 2.20
CA ARG A 16 37.20 -7.43 2.22
C ARG A 16 37.34 -8.39 3.39
N SER A 17 36.56 -8.25 4.42
CA SER A 17 36.36 -9.29 5.44
C SER A 17 35.24 -10.22 4.99
N ALA A 18 35.62 -11.40 4.58
CA ALA A 18 34.71 -12.52 4.40
C ALA A 18 34.53 -13.19 5.77
N ALA A 19 33.35 -13.03 6.36
CA ALA A 19 32.92 -13.82 7.51
C ALA A 19 31.72 -14.67 7.06
N GLY A 20 31.99 -15.93 6.76
CA GLY A 20 30.97 -16.94 6.52
C GLY A 20 30.32 -17.33 7.87
N VAL A 21 29.00 -17.26 7.94
CA VAL A 21 28.20 -17.89 9.00
C VAL A 21 27.34 -18.94 8.36
N LEU A 22 27.67 -20.20 8.61
CA LEU A 22 26.83 -21.36 8.38
C LEU A 22 25.77 -21.38 9.49
N VAL A 23 24.51 -21.26 9.15
CA VAL A 23 23.40 -21.56 10.07
C VAL A 23 22.66 -22.77 9.56
N ALA A 24 22.61 -23.78 10.44
CA ALA A 24 22.07 -25.10 10.22
C ALA A 24 20.56 -25.12 10.10
N LEU A 25 20.06 -26.03 9.21
CA LEU A 25 18.68 -26.45 9.10
C LEU A 25 18.17 -27.06 10.40
N GLY A 26 17.02 -26.56 10.87
CA GLY A 26 16.17 -27.22 11.83
C GLY A 26 14.80 -27.52 11.20
N LEU A 27 14.61 -28.76 10.70
CA LEU A 27 13.31 -29.31 10.37
C LEU A 27 12.59 -29.63 11.68
N ALA A 28 11.41 -29.06 11.90
CA ALA A 28 10.44 -29.56 12.86
C ALA A 28 9.14 -29.87 12.10
N ALA A 29 8.90 -31.15 11.86
CA ALA A 29 7.64 -31.69 11.43
C ALA A 29 6.67 -31.76 12.62
N GLY A 30 5.51 -31.12 12.51
CA GLY A 30 4.40 -31.21 13.43
C GLY A 30 3.16 -31.67 12.67
N LEU A 31 2.88 -32.97 12.71
CA LEU A 31 1.61 -33.64 12.36
C LEU A 31 0.71 -33.60 13.59
N ALA A 32 -0.59 -33.36 13.38
CA ALA A 32 -1.75 -33.80 14.15
C ALA A 32 -2.83 -32.70 14.10
N ALA A 33 -4.11 -32.90 13.97
CA ALA A 33 -4.92 -34.11 14.06
C ALA A 33 -6.26 -33.78 13.37
N CYS A 34 -6.83 -34.78 12.72
CA CYS A 34 -8.24 -34.88 12.37
C CYS A 34 -9.10 -34.81 13.64
N GLY A 35 -10.13 -33.98 13.61
CA GLY A 35 -11.27 -34.03 14.52
C GLY A 35 -12.52 -34.18 13.68
N ASP A 36 -12.95 -35.43 13.53
CA ASP A 36 -14.27 -35.84 13.04
C ASP A 36 -15.24 -35.67 14.20
N ASP A 37 -16.30 -34.92 14.05
CA ASP A 37 -17.47 -35.01 14.92
C ASP A 37 -18.74 -34.82 14.11
N THR A 38 -19.25 -35.96 13.78
CA THR A 38 -20.59 -36.25 13.27
C THR A 38 -21.59 -36.02 14.40
N THR A 39 -22.51 -35.10 14.24
CA THR A 39 -23.79 -35.16 14.94
C THR A 39 -24.92 -34.85 13.97
N GLU A 40 -25.59 -35.92 13.59
CA GLU A 40 -26.94 -35.92 13.06
C GLU A 40 -27.91 -35.38 14.12
N ASP A 41 -28.92 -34.74 13.69
CA ASP A 41 -30.34 -34.85 13.99
C ASP A 41 -31.03 -33.47 13.96
N THR A 42 -31.99 -33.27 13.25
CA THR A 42 -33.44 -33.53 13.33
C THR A 42 -34.15 -32.51 12.43
N ALA A 43 -34.80 -33.07 11.44
CA ALA A 43 -35.82 -32.42 10.66
C ALA A 43 -36.99 -31.99 11.56
N THR A 44 -37.46 -30.76 11.42
CA THR A 44 -38.81 -30.39 11.77
C THR A 44 -39.34 -29.37 10.76
N ASP A 45 -40.13 -29.90 9.88
CA ASP A 45 -41.05 -29.20 9.00
C ASP A 45 -42.29 -28.75 9.81
N PRO A 46 -42.76 -27.54 9.70
CA PRO A 46 -44.20 -27.35 9.73
C PRO A 46 -44.71 -26.62 8.49
N ALA A 47 -45.73 -27.25 7.97
CA ALA A 47 -46.56 -26.99 6.83
C ALA A 47 -47.19 -25.57 6.73
N PRO A 48 -47.76 -25.25 5.54
CA PRO A 48 -48.10 -23.91 5.11
C PRO A 48 -49.45 -23.43 5.66
N SER A 49 -49.49 -22.17 6.07
CA SER A 49 -50.74 -21.46 6.29
C SER A 49 -51.03 -20.50 5.14
N SER A 50 -51.95 -20.92 4.33
CA SER A 50 -52.68 -20.05 3.38
C SER A 50 -53.45 -18.97 4.10
N SER A 51 -53.34 -17.75 3.65
CA SER A 51 -54.38 -16.72 3.82
C SER A 51 -54.28 -15.74 2.66
N THR A 52 -55.27 -15.80 1.82
CA THR A 52 -55.61 -14.96 0.65
C THR A 52 -56.48 -13.76 1.13
N PRO A 53 -56.91 -12.82 0.32
CA PRO A 53 -56.29 -11.55 -0.07
C PRO A 53 -57.13 -10.34 0.44
N ALA A 54 -56.52 -9.20 0.41
CA ALA A 54 -57.29 -7.94 0.31
C ALA A 54 -56.45 -6.89 -0.41
N GLU A 55 -56.83 -6.60 -1.61
CA GLU A 55 -56.57 -5.34 -2.29
C GLU A 55 -57.33 -4.20 -1.60
N PRO A 56 -56.80 -2.99 -1.48
CA PRO A 56 -57.16 -2.01 -2.48
C PRO A 56 -55.97 -1.16 -2.96
N GLU A 57 -56.09 -0.81 -4.23
CA GLU A 57 -55.34 0.21 -4.94
C GLU A 57 -55.17 1.49 -4.13
N SER A 58 -53.89 1.88 -3.97
CA SER A 58 -53.55 3.29 -3.72
C SER A 58 -52.50 3.66 -4.76
N THR A 59 -52.97 4.41 -5.74
CA THR A 59 -52.15 5.04 -6.76
C THR A 59 -51.34 6.14 -6.10
N GLU A 60 -50.10 5.82 -5.70
CA GLU A 60 -49.13 6.81 -5.28
C GLU A 60 -48.27 7.19 -6.51
N PRO A 61 -48.05 8.49 -6.78
CA PRO A 61 -47.27 8.92 -7.93
C PRO A 61 -45.84 8.38 -7.81
N ALA A 62 -45.36 7.82 -8.89
CA ALA A 62 -44.02 7.29 -9.03
C ALA A 62 -42.99 8.36 -8.58
N PRO A 63 -42.05 8.01 -7.69
CA PRO A 63 -40.92 8.89 -7.41
C PRO A 63 -40.10 9.02 -8.70
N GLU A 64 -39.76 10.25 -9.04
CA GLU A 64 -38.82 10.56 -10.10
C GLU A 64 -37.53 9.74 -9.88
N PRO A 65 -36.91 9.23 -10.96
CA PRO A 65 -35.67 8.50 -10.83
C PRO A 65 -34.62 9.44 -10.21
N THR A 66 -34.32 9.19 -8.94
CA THR A 66 -33.12 9.74 -8.32
C THR A 66 -31.95 9.23 -9.15
N GLU A 67 -31.26 10.13 -9.81
CA GLU A 67 -30.02 9.80 -10.51
C GLU A 67 -29.10 9.09 -9.49
N GLU A 68 -28.93 7.78 -9.71
CA GLU A 68 -27.94 7.01 -8.96
C GLU A 68 -26.61 7.69 -9.17
N PRO A 69 -25.83 7.92 -8.09
CA PRO A 69 -24.49 8.43 -8.25
C PRO A 69 -23.75 7.45 -9.15
N THR A 70 -23.41 7.91 -10.35
CA THR A 70 -22.57 7.16 -11.28
C THR A 70 -21.30 6.82 -10.54
N SER A 71 -21.17 5.56 -10.13
CA SER A 71 -19.91 5.04 -9.60
C SER A 71 -18.92 5.11 -10.75
N GLU A 72 -18.09 6.13 -10.75
CA GLU A 72 -16.97 6.21 -11.66
C GLU A 72 -16.13 4.94 -11.51
N PRO A 73 -15.66 4.33 -12.61
CA PRO A 73 -14.84 3.13 -12.55
C PRO A 73 -13.62 3.45 -11.68
N SER A 74 -13.48 2.70 -10.59
CA SER A 74 -12.45 2.87 -9.57
C SER A 74 -11.08 2.49 -10.16
N GLY A 75 -10.53 3.37 -10.97
CA GLY A 75 -9.11 3.35 -11.32
C GLY A 75 -8.27 3.76 -10.11
N PRO A 76 -6.93 3.60 -10.18
CA PRO A 76 -6.04 4.07 -9.13
C PRO A 76 -6.26 5.56 -8.86
N ASN A 77 -6.34 5.90 -7.58
CA ASN A 77 -6.51 7.27 -7.11
C ASN A 77 -5.15 7.83 -6.69
N VAL A 78 -4.73 8.94 -7.29
CA VAL A 78 -3.46 9.62 -6.99
C VAL A 78 -3.76 10.96 -6.34
N ARG A 79 -3.12 11.25 -5.20
CA ARG A 79 -3.27 12.52 -4.49
C ARG A 79 -2.03 12.89 -3.69
N THR A 80 -1.76 14.18 -3.56
CA THR A 80 -0.72 14.71 -2.67
C THR A 80 -1.30 14.88 -1.26
N VAL A 81 -0.50 14.55 -0.25
CA VAL A 81 -0.81 14.75 1.17
C VAL A 81 0.36 15.44 1.85
N GLU A 82 0.08 16.13 2.96
CA GLU A 82 1.10 16.69 3.82
C GLU A 82 1.97 15.58 4.43
N ALA A 83 3.28 15.77 4.41
CA ALA A 83 4.24 14.92 5.09
C ALA A 83 4.91 15.68 6.23
N THR A 84 5.12 15.00 7.35
CA THR A 84 5.80 15.51 8.55
C THR A 84 6.90 14.55 8.97
N GLY A 85 7.66 14.86 10.01
CA GLY A 85 8.68 13.99 10.56
C GLY A 85 10.11 14.45 10.32
N SER A 86 11.07 13.65 10.78
CA SER A 86 12.50 14.00 10.82
C SER A 86 13.18 13.94 9.45
N ALA A 87 12.56 13.31 8.44
CA ALA A 87 13.09 13.24 7.09
C ALA A 87 13.12 14.60 6.37
N GLY A 88 12.38 15.61 6.88
CA GLY A 88 12.33 16.94 6.27
C GLY A 88 11.55 17.00 4.94
N ILE A 89 10.77 15.98 4.64
CA ILE A 89 9.87 15.90 3.49
C ILE A 89 8.57 16.63 3.85
N ALA A 90 8.12 17.56 3.02
CA ALA A 90 6.91 18.37 3.27
C ALA A 90 5.66 17.77 2.64
N GLU A 91 5.80 17.02 1.55
CA GLU A 91 4.70 16.47 0.78
C GLU A 91 5.04 15.04 0.33
N ALA A 92 4.01 14.20 0.25
CA ALA A 92 4.10 12.86 -0.31
C ALA A 92 2.90 12.58 -1.21
N THR A 93 3.09 11.71 -2.19
CA THR A 93 2.02 11.26 -3.07
C THR A 93 1.47 9.94 -2.57
N VAL A 94 0.16 9.87 -2.39
CA VAL A 94 -0.56 8.63 -2.04
C VAL A 94 -1.26 8.11 -3.28
N VAL A 95 -0.93 6.88 -3.67
CA VAL A 95 -1.58 6.16 -4.76
C VAL A 95 -2.39 5.03 -4.15
N GLY A 96 -3.69 4.95 -4.47
CA GLY A 96 -4.58 3.95 -3.92
C GLY A 96 -5.34 3.18 -4.99
N ALA A 97 -5.52 1.87 -4.80
CA ALA A 97 -6.40 1.05 -5.62
C ALA A 97 -7.14 0.01 -4.78
N THR A 98 -8.42 -0.20 -5.09
CA THR A 98 -9.22 -1.29 -4.51
C THR A 98 -8.60 -2.62 -4.91
N GLU A 99 -8.44 -3.52 -3.94
CA GLU A 99 -7.79 -4.82 -4.14
C GLU A 99 -6.39 -4.70 -4.77
N GLY A 100 -5.67 -3.62 -4.44
CA GLY A 100 -4.38 -3.27 -5.04
C GLY A 100 -3.23 -4.24 -4.73
N GLY A 101 -3.44 -5.22 -3.86
CA GLY A 101 -2.39 -6.21 -3.48
C GLY A 101 -1.28 -5.61 -2.63
N GLY A 102 -0.12 -6.24 -2.63
CA GLY A 102 1.04 -5.84 -1.84
C GLY A 102 0.95 -6.21 -0.36
N SER A 103 2.01 -5.95 0.36
CA SER A 103 2.13 -6.17 1.81
C SER A 103 2.53 -4.89 2.52
N VAL A 104 1.86 -4.55 3.61
CA VAL A 104 2.17 -3.34 4.39
C VAL A 104 3.60 -3.40 4.93
N SER A 105 4.36 -2.33 4.68
CA SER A 105 5.71 -2.11 5.21
C SER A 105 5.81 -0.67 5.71
N THR A 106 6.32 -0.50 6.93
CA THR A 106 6.65 0.83 7.44
C THR A 106 7.96 1.36 6.87
N ILE A 107 8.82 0.49 6.33
CA ILE A 107 10.09 0.90 5.73
C ILE A 107 9.89 1.17 4.25
N ALA A 108 10.33 2.34 3.80
CA ALA A 108 10.30 2.72 2.39
C ALA A 108 11.47 2.12 1.63
N PHE A 109 11.20 1.68 0.41
CA PHE A 109 12.18 1.16 -0.53
C PHE A 109 12.66 2.26 -1.47
N ALA A 110 13.94 2.33 -1.76
CA ALA A 110 14.49 3.20 -2.80
C ALA A 110 14.05 2.69 -4.18
N LEU A 111 13.51 3.59 -4.99
CA LEU A 111 12.98 3.33 -6.33
C LEU A 111 13.83 4.07 -7.38
N ASP A 112 15.14 3.96 -7.24
CA ASP A 112 16.17 4.70 -8.01
C ASP A 112 16.53 4.03 -9.33
N THR A 113 16.05 2.82 -9.58
CA THR A 113 16.29 2.05 -10.80
C THR A 113 15.00 1.45 -11.34
N GLU A 114 14.92 1.24 -12.65
CA GLU A 114 13.78 0.55 -13.29
C GLU A 114 13.53 -0.83 -12.67
N GLN A 115 14.60 -1.55 -12.29
CA GLN A 115 14.49 -2.86 -11.66
C GLN A 115 13.88 -2.74 -10.26
N ALA A 116 14.30 -1.76 -9.44
CA ALA A 116 13.74 -1.55 -8.11
C ALA A 116 12.24 -1.19 -8.19
N VAL A 117 11.84 -0.37 -9.16
CA VAL A 117 10.42 -0.05 -9.42
C VAL A 117 9.65 -1.29 -9.83
N ALA A 118 10.19 -2.11 -10.73
CA ALA A 118 9.55 -3.35 -11.18
C ALA A 118 9.39 -4.35 -10.04
N ASP A 119 10.43 -4.54 -9.22
CA ASP A 119 10.41 -5.44 -8.06
C ASP A 119 9.41 -4.97 -6.99
N PHE A 120 9.30 -3.66 -6.76
CA PHE A 120 8.31 -3.07 -5.86
C PHE A 120 6.88 -3.26 -6.39
N ALA A 121 6.67 -3.09 -7.69
CA ALA A 121 5.36 -3.15 -8.32
C ALA A 121 4.85 -4.58 -8.55
N VAL A 122 5.70 -5.62 -8.46
CA VAL A 122 5.36 -7.00 -8.85
C VAL A 122 4.20 -7.60 -8.06
N GLU A 123 4.02 -7.21 -6.80
CA GLU A 123 2.92 -7.66 -5.94
C GLU A 123 1.67 -6.78 -6.03
N LEU A 124 1.77 -5.63 -6.73
CA LEU A 124 0.67 -4.69 -6.87
C LEU A 124 -0.25 -5.10 -8.02
N ARG A 125 -1.54 -4.86 -7.85
CA ARG A 125 -2.61 -5.30 -8.75
C ARG A 125 -3.56 -4.13 -9.07
N SER A 126 -4.60 -4.41 -9.84
CA SER A 126 -5.69 -3.45 -10.14
C SER A 126 -5.18 -2.12 -10.71
N GLY A 127 -4.12 -2.15 -11.54
CA GLY A 127 -3.49 -0.96 -12.12
C GLY A 127 -2.64 -0.14 -11.15
N LEU A 128 -2.51 -0.57 -9.87
CA LEU A 128 -1.72 0.14 -8.87
C LEU A 128 -0.24 0.17 -9.24
N GLY A 129 0.32 -0.94 -9.76
CA GLY A 129 1.72 -1.03 -10.17
C GLY A 129 2.08 -0.04 -11.27
N GLU A 130 1.23 0.10 -12.30
CA GLU A 130 1.41 1.06 -13.39
C GLU A 130 1.34 2.50 -12.88
N SER A 131 0.39 2.81 -11.99
CA SER A 131 0.25 4.14 -11.42
C SER A 131 1.42 4.51 -10.51
N VAL A 132 1.94 3.56 -9.73
CA VAL A 132 3.14 3.73 -8.92
C VAL A 132 4.34 4.00 -9.82
N SER A 133 4.54 3.21 -10.88
CA SER A 133 5.64 3.39 -11.83
C SER A 133 5.60 4.75 -12.52
N ALA A 134 4.42 5.20 -12.95
CA ALA A 134 4.24 6.50 -13.55
C ALA A 134 4.56 7.63 -12.54
N THR A 135 4.04 7.54 -11.32
CA THR A 135 4.29 8.54 -10.26
C THR A 135 5.78 8.61 -9.87
N VAL A 136 6.48 7.47 -9.83
CA VAL A 136 7.93 7.44 -9.57
C VAL A 136 8.70 8.14 -10.69
N ALA A 137 8.30 7.95 -11.95
CA ALA A 137 8.92 8.63 -13.09
C ALA A 137 8.70 10.15 -13.02
N ASP A 138 7.50 10.59 -12.63
CA ASP A 138 7.18 12.02 -12.43
C ASP A 138 8.02 12.61 -11.29
N LEU A 139 8.10 11.95 -10.13
CA LEU A 139 8.94 12.39 -9.01
C LEU A 139 10.42 12.49 -9.38
N ALA A 140 10.95 11.53 -10.14
CA ALA A 140 12.33 11.57 -10.62
C ALA A 140 12.58 12.72 -11.61
N ALA A 141 11.59 13.04 -12.46
CA ALA A 141 11.68 14.15 -13.40
C ALA A 141 11.58 15.52 -12.71
N GLU A 142 10.74 15.64 -11.67
CA GLU A 142 10.56 16.88 -10.89
C GLU A 142 11.75 17.15 -9.95
N SER A 143 12.40 16.09 -9.48
CA SER A 143 13.49 16.18 -8.48
C SER A 143 14.70 15.32 -8.91
N PRO A 144 15.47 15.75 -9.92
CA PRO A 144 16.58 14.96 -10.47
C PRO A 144 17.74 14.75 -9.48
N ASP A 145 17.84 15.60 -8.44
CA ASP A 145 18.87 15.49 -7.38
C ASP A 145 18.36 14.72 -6.14
N ALA A 146 17.21 14.06 -6.26
CA ALA A 146 16.61 13.28 -5.18
C ALA A 146 16.36 11.84 -5.63
N THR A 147 16.29 10.94 -4.67
CA THR A 147 15.91 9.55 -4.89
C THR A 147 14.43 9.38 -4.56
N PRO A 148 13.61 8.80 -5.46
CA PRO A 148 12.25 8.39 -5.14
C PRO A 148 12.25 7.20 -4.17
N TYR A 149 11.33 7.23 -3.22
CA TYR A 149 11.07 6.15 -2.25
C TYR A 149 9.60 5.78 -2.27
N GLY A 150 9.31 4.51 -1.94
CA GLY A 150 7.94 4.01 -1.86
C GLY A 150 7.72 3.01 -0.73
N ALA A 151 6.54 3.05 -0.13
CA ALA A 151 6.09 2.07 0.86
C ALA A 151 4.62 1.74 0.66
N VAL A 152 4.22 0.47 0.81
CA VAL A 152 2.81 0.11 0.99
C VAL A 152 2.45 0.44 2.43
N ALA A 153 1.93 1.65 2.65
CA ALA A 153 1.78 2.19 4.00
C ALA A 153 0.51 1.72 4.71
N HIS A 154 -0.55 1.40 3.96
CA HIS A 154 -1.83 1.00 4.55
C HIS A 154 -2.66 0.15 3.59
N ILE A 155 -3.41 -0.80 4.16
CA ILE A 155 -4.47 -1.52 3.46
C ILE A 155 -5.73 -1.43 4.33
N GLY A 156 -6.78 -0.78 3.81
CA GLY A 156 -8.01 -0.54 4.57
C GLY A 156 -9.03 0.29 3.81
N CYS A 157 -10.07 0.75 4.50
CA CYS A 157 -11.14 1.54 3.89
C CYS A 157 -10.80 3.02 3.75
N ASP A 158 -10.03 3.54 4.71
CA ASP A 158 -9.76 4.96 4.81
C ASP A 158 -8.40 5.30 4.23
N ALA A 159 -8.39 6.30 3.39
CA ALA A 159 -7.15 6.82 2.84
C ALA A 159 -6.39 7.69 3.88
N PRO A 160 -5.05 7.59 3.96
CA PRO A 160 -4.25 8.46 4.82
C PRO A 160 -4.52 9.94 4.55
N THR A 161 -4.76 10.75 5.57
CA THR A 161 -4.94 12.20 5.44
C THR A 161 -3.62 12.96 5.40
N SER A 162 -2.60 12.41 6.03
CA SER A 162 -1.21 12.86 6.02
C SER A 162 -0.29 11.68 6.33
N VAL A 163 1.01 11.87 6.27
CA VAL A 163 2.01 10.84 6.58
C VAL A 163 3.11 11.43 7.46
N ALA A 164 3.65 10.64 8.38
CA ALA A 164 4.92 10.96 9.03
C ALA A 164 6.03 10.15 8.35
N ILE A 165 7.13 10.82 7.98
CA ILE A 165 8.30 10.20 7.35
C ILE A 165 9.50 10.48 8.24
N GLU A 166 9.98 9.43 8.89
CA GLU A 166 11.09 9.51 9.81
C GLU A 166 12.38 8.96 9.18
N ALA A 167 13.46 9.72 9.30
CA ALA A 167 14.77 9.24 8.87
C ALA A 167 15.42 8.41 9.98
N GLY A 168 15.82 7.18 9.66
CA GLY A 168 16.46 6.24 10.57
C GLY A 168 17.71 5.59 9.99
N GLU A 169 18.38 4.77 10.77
CA GLU A 169 19.59 4.04 10.32
C GLU A 169 19.27 2.99 9.24
N ALA A 170 18.04 2.46 9.22
CA ALA A 170 17.59 1.48 8.23
C ALA A 170 16.99 2.12 6.97
N GLY A 171 16.93 3.45 6.87
CA GLY A 171 16.27 4.21 5.81
C GLY A 171 15.12 5.04 6.35
N PHE A 172 14.09 5.23 5.52
CA PHE A 172 12.92 6.02 5.89
C PHE A 172 11.81 5.12 6.42
N GLU A 173 11.22 5.51 7.56
CA GLU A 173 10.01 4.90 8.09
C GLU A 173 8.79 5.77 7.75
N VAL A 174 7.74 5.14 7.22
CA VAL A 174 6.50 5.81 6.78
C VAL A 174 5.36 5.38 7.68
N VAL A 175 4.76 6.33 8.37
CA VAL A 175 3.61 6.12 9.25
C VAL A 175 2.41 6.91 8.74
N PRO A 176 1.37 6.25 8.20
CA PRO A 176 0.18 6.92 7.72
C PRO A 176 -0.66 7.45 8.88
N VAL A 177 -1.20 8.66 8.74
CA VAL A 177 -2.21 9.22 9.64
C VAL A 177 -3.58 8.98 9.03
N LEU A 178 -4.37 8.13 9.68
CA LEU A 178 -5.69 7.76 9.22
C LEU A 178 -6.78 8.63 9.87
N PRO A 179 -7.87 8.94 9.18
CA PRO A 179 -9.01 9.60 9.78
C PRO A 179 -9.66 8.69 10.83
N LYS A 180 -10.32 9.29 11.82
CA LYS A 180 -11.17 8.55 12.75
C LYS A 180 -12.50 8.24 12.05
N SER A 181 -12.56 7.11 11.40
CA SER A 181 -13.73 6.66 10.66
C SER A 181 -14.26 5.33 11.23
N THR A 182 -15.56 5.13 11.09
CA THR A 182 -16.26 3.87 11.37
C THR A 182 -16.81 3.25 10.08
N VAL A 183 -16.38 3.76 8.93
CA VAL A 183 -16.84 3.28 7.62
C VAL A 183 -16.29 1.87 7.37
N GLN A 184 -17.18 1.00 6.93
CA GLN A 184 -16.82 -0.33 6.45
C GLN A 184 -16.89 -0.32 4.94
N CYS A 185 -15.83 -0.75 4.29
CA CYS A 185 -15.79 -0.92 2.83
C CYS A 185 -16.07 -2.38 2.47
N LEU A 186 -16.61 -2.59 1.28
CA LEU A 186 -16.85 -3.93 0.73
C LEU A 186 -15.53 -4.61 0.33
N ALA A 187 -14.55 -3.81 -0.11
CA ALA A 187 -13.24 -4.30 -0.48
C ALA A 187 -12.16 -3.33 0.05
N PRO A 188 -11.03 -3.84 0.54
CA PRO A 188 -9.96 -2.99 1.04
C PRO A 188 -9.25 -2.27 -0.12
N VAL A 189 -8.78 -1.06 0.17
CA VAL A 189 -7.93 -0.28 -0.72
C VAL A 189 -6.49 -0.38 -0.23
N THR A 190 -5.57 -0.68 -1.14
CA THR A 190 -4.13 -0.61 -0.87
C THR A 190 -3.65 0.82 -1.14
N TYR A 191 -2.94 1.40 -0.18
CA TYR A 191 -2.37 2.75 -0.29
C TYR A 191 -0.84 2.68 -0.28
N VAL A 192 -0.24 3.16 -1.37
CA VAL A 192 1.20 3.32 -1.52
C VAL A 192 1.54 4.79 -1.29
N VAL A 193 2.52 5.06 -0.44
CA VAL A 193 3.08 6.38 -0.21
C VAL A 193 4.38 6.49 -0.99
N LEU A 194 4.50 7.53 -1.81
CA LEU A 194 5.67 7.84 -2.63
C LEU A 194 6.19 9.24 -2.29
N PHE A 195 7.49 9.41 -2.21
CA PHE A 195 8.14 10.69 -1.96
C PHE A 195 9.56 10.71 -2.52
N ALA A 196 10.12 11.90 -2.71
CA ALA A 196 11.49 12.10 -3.12
C ALA A 196 12.32 12.62 -1.95
N ALA A 197 13.45 11.98 -1.63
CA ALA A 197 14.38 12.42 -0.61
C ALA A 197 15.70 12.88 -1.25
N PRO A 198 16.28 14.04 -0.81
CA PRO A 198 17.54 14.52 -1.34
C PRO A 198 18.66 13.50 -1.18
N ASN A 199 19.51 13.36 -2.19
CA ASN A 199 20.70 12.54 -2.12
C ASN A 199 21.70 13.12 -1.10
N ALA A 200 22.22 12.29 -0.19
CA ALA A 200 23.15 12.68 0.86
C ALA A 200 24.60 12.83 0.33
#